data_cfbe5386822dccbf5fb24860828173bd
#
_entry.id   cfbe5386822dccbf5fb24860828173bd
#
_cell.length_a   1.000
_cell.length_b   1.000
_cell.length_c   1.000
_cell.angle_alpha   90.00
_cell.angle_beta   90.00
_cell.angle_gamma   90.00
#
_symmetry.space_group_name_H-M   'P 1'
#
loop_
_entity.id
_entity.type
_entity.pdbx_description
1 polymer ?
#
loop_
_entity_poly.entity_id
_entity_poly.type
_entity_poly.pdbx_seq_one_letter_code
_entity_poly.pdbx_strand_id
1 'polypeptide(L)'
;MKNNKIGGFLTRPLPQNKLTSALDKKRKLPKAVSVIIVIIPITAVIFLISMIYIAKLTEDYTLKCERADSVALTDFRNAEPVEVTLTLEEKEQDFLYLYDSLKNGCPGASVKVNGKSFVDRKEEYLGIIAETKSNEEFYYALSSILSSLPSVHTNLLTDKTAFTLFAYAYNAGNVILPENAPYTAYWDELFNNSVTAPDISDHIEFMYAGGKYIYSPNYSCLGDEYKNSVLVSVNDIPIDEYITEKTYPSSIRYDSKNEKWYRLRADFNSSDGERAAVRIKKADGEEEILDLYYDMYSSAEYLVGYGNEMNGRNDDSIKKSYSITVNDEAAYVNLDSFDDDSFFEFMKSFSDIPADIPLIIDIRNNTGGYVNYVTEFFYPLLYSEDYTYKTEAFVKISGELKSPVYPIMSLFDGSGFNIAYKSFNLPGFYYRIREETEIKGGNAPERNIYVLTGRNTISAADMFAGIAKEQENTLLIGSNTMGEGIFPNYYMDILPNSKIVYLFIPSYAENADGMDNAVYGTAPDIYSELSVENYILQQELIESGEDPYTYENRLKWDNVLIETVEMIEAEKQ
;
A
#
# COMPACT_ATOMS: atom_id res chain seq x y z
N MET A 1 -33.52 18.48 -82.51
CA MET A 1 -33.16 19.92 -82.61
C MET A 1 -32.04 20.23 -81.65
N LYS A 2 -31.02 20.85 -82.21
CA LYS A 2 -29.82 21.48 -81.64
C LYS A 2 -28.74 20.55 -81.11
N ASN A 3 -27.82 20.23 -82.03
CA ASN A 3 -26.40 20.09 -81.87
C ASN A 3 -25.80 21.16 -80.94
N ASN A 4 -24.88 20.76 -80.07
CA ASN A 4 -23.77 21.68 -79.72
C ASN A 4 -22.46 20.91 -79.58
N LYS A 5 -21.53 21.38 -80.35
CA LYS A 5 -20.17 21.00 -80.55
C LYS A 5 -19.39 21.09 -79.24
N ILE A 6 -18.73 20.02 -78.85
CA ILE A 6 -17.52 20.08 -78.05
C ILE A 6 -16.44 19.33 -78.84
N GLY A 7 -15.80 20.05 -79.68
CA GLY A 7 -14.63 19.61 -80.42
C GLY A 7 -13.73 20.79 -80.60
N GLY A 8 -12.55 20.79 -79.95
CA GLY A 8 -11.56 21.77 -80.30
C GLY A 8 -10.69 22.33 -79.17
N PHE A 9 -10.16 21.48 -78.27
CA PHE A 9 -9.13 21.98 -77.35
C PHE A 9 -7.96 20.99 -77.05
N LEU A 10 -7.71 20.05 -77.94
CA LEU A 10 -6.65 19.05 -77.73
C LEU A 10 -5.65 18.92 -78.86
N THR A 11 -5.23 20.02 -79.49
CA THR A 11 -4.08 19.97 -80.45
C THR A 11 -3.38 21.30 -80.46
N ARG A 12 -2.73 21.70 -79.39
CA ARG A 12 -1.56 22.60 -79.52
C ARG A 12 -0.39 21.86 -78.85
N PRO A 13 0.66 21.48 -79.58
CA PRO A 13 1.87 20.96 -78.99
C PRO A 13 2.55 22.10 -78.18
N LEU A 14 2.77 21.83 -76.90
CA LEU A 14 3.61 22.71 -76.06
C LEU A 14 5.01 22.80 -76.67
N PRO A 15 5.60 23.98 -76.77
CA PRO A 15 6.92 24.13 -77.31
C PRO A 15 7.94 23.40 -76.46
N GLN A 16 8.58 22.40 -77.03
CA GLN A 16 9.60 21.52 -76.38
C GLN A 16 10.74 22.26 -75.70
N ASN A 17 11.02 23.50 -76.06
CA ASN A 17 12.12 24.32 -75.52
C ASN A 17 11.84 24.91 -74.10
N LYS A 18 10.60 24.80 -73.56
CA LYS A 18 10.33 25.29 -72.20
C LYS A 18 10.40 24.20 -71.15
N LEU A 19 10.28 22.93 -71.56
CA LEU A 19 10.36 21.81 -70.59
C LEU A 19 11.80 21.46 -70.24
N THR A 20 12.69 21.53 -71.14
CA THR A 20 14.14 21.25 -70.91
C THR A 20 14.81 22.33 -70.07
N SER A 21 14.45 23.63 -70.24
CA SER A 21 14.99 24.70 -69.40
C SER A 21 14.47 24.71 -67.93
N ALA A 22 13.37 24.04 -67.66
CA ALA A 22 12.84 23.90 -66.30
C ALA A 22 13.50 22.73 -65.53
N LEU A 23 13.97 21.70 -66.24
CA LEU A 23 14.66 20.56 -65.64
C LEU A 23 16.13 20.79 -65.32
N ASP A 24 16.78 21.72 -66.03
CA ASP A 24 18.21 22.03 -65.86
C ASP A 24 18.54 23.06 -64.77
N LYS A 25 17.54 23.74 -64.23
CA LYS A 25 17.70 24.44 -62.94
C LYS A 25 17.62 23.45 -61.79
N LYS A 26 18.75 22.81 -61.43
CA LYS A 26 18.96 22.23 -60.09
C LYS A 26 18.71 23.32 -59.06
N ARG A 27 17.43 23.61 -58.77
CA ARG A 27 17.05 24.32 -57.55
C ARG A 27 17.45 23.41 -56.39
N LYS A 28 18.60 23.72 -55.77
CA LYS A 28 18.91 23.14 -54.46
C LYS A 28 17.71 23.44 -53.56
N LEU A 29 16.93 22.43 -53.23
CA LEU A 29 15.87 22.56 -52.24
C LEU A 29 16.49 23.21 -50.97
N PRO A 30 15.83 24.19 -50.38
CA PRO A 30 16.31 24.74 -49.11
C PRO A 30 16.65 23.61 -48.15
N LYS A 31 17.77 23.69 -47.44
CA LYS A 31 18.22 22.64 -46.51
C LYS A 31 17.08 22.20 -45.56
N ALA A 32 16.23 23.14 -45.14
CA ALA A 32 15.05 22.87 -44.32
C ALA A 32 14.04 21.90 -44.99
N VAL A 33 13.77 22.08 -46.28
CA VAL A 33 12.84 21.20 -47.04
C VAL A 33 13.45 19.82 -47.28
N SER A 34 14.77 19.73 -47.50
CA SER A 34 15.47 18.45 -47.64
C SER A 34 15.47 17.66 -46.30
N VAL A 35 15.58 18.37 -45.17
CA VAL A 35 15.48 17.76 -43.82
C VAL A 35 14.05 17.24 -43.56
N ILE A 36 13.04 18.01 -43.90
CA ILE A 36 11.63 17.61 -43.73
C ILE A 36 11.31 16.36 -44.57
N ILE A 37 11.77 16.29 -45.81
CA ILE A 37 11.53 15.12 -46.68
C ILE A 37 12.20 13.84 -46.16
N VAL A 38 13.25 13.94 -45.39
CA VAL A 38 13.93 12.78 -44.77
C VAL A 38 13.32 12.43 -43.38
N ILE A 39 13.01 13.42 -42.58
CA ILE A 39 12.50 13.21 -41.22
C ILE A 39 11.08 12.62 -41.26
N ILE A 40 10.17 13.11 -42.09
CA ILE A 40 8.78 12.63 -42.14
C ILE A 40 8.68 11.12 -42.44
N PRO A 41 9.39 10.56 -43.45
CA PRO A 41 9.36 9.12 -43.65
C PRO A 41 9.97 8.32 -42.49
N ILE A 42 11.04 8.81 -41.88
CA ILE A 42 11.68 8.14 -40.75
C ILE A 42 10.71 8.10 -39.54
N THR A 43 10.09 9.23 -39.22
CA THR A 43 9.09 9.29 -38.14
C THR A 43 7.88 8.43 -38.43
N ALA A 44 7.41 8.38 -39.67
CA ALA A 44 6.31 7.50 -40.08
C ALA A 44 6.66 6.01 -39.96
N VAL A 45 7.89 5.63 -40.30
CA VAL A 45 8.38 4.24 -40.15
C VAL A 45 8.51 3.89 -38.65
N ILE A 46 9.07 4.79 -37.86
CA ILE A 46 9.15 4.58 -36.39
C ILE A 46 7.77 4.43 -35.79
N PHE A 47 6.83 5.29 -36.18
CA PHE A 47 5.44 5.22 -35.73
C PHE A 47 4.77 3.89 -36.14
N LEU A 48 4.96 3.45 -37.38
CA LEU A 48 4.42 2.17 -37.86
C LEU A 48 5.00 0.98 -37.09
N ILE A 49 6.31 0.96 -36.86
CA ILE A 49 6.97 -0.09 -36.06
C ILE A 49 6.43 -0.08 -34.63
N SER A 50 6.25 1.10 -34.03
CA SER A 50 5.68 1.24 -32.70
C SER A 50 4.24 0.73 -32.66
N MET A 51 3.41 1.02 -33.65
CA MET A 51 2.04 0.51 -33.76
C MET A 51 1.97 -1.01 -33.89
N ILE A 52 2.86 -1.61 -34.71
CA ILE A 52 2.96 -3.07 -34.84
C ILE A 52 3.39 -3.70 -33.50
N TYR A 53 4.32 -3.10 -32.82
CA TYR A 53 4.80 -3.57 -31.52
C TYR A 53 3.68 -3.49 -30.46
N ILE A 54 2.94 -2.37 -30.42
CA ILE A 54 1.77 -2.19 -29.55
C ILE A 54 0.71 -3.24 -29.83
N ALA A 55 0.36 -3.45 -31.12
CA ALA A 55 -0.62 -4.44 -31.50
C ALA A 55 -0.23 -5.85 -31.01
N LYS A 56 1.06 -6.20 -31.15
CA LYS A 56 1.56 -7.49 -30.65
C LYS A 56 1.49 -7.61 -29.12
N LEU A 57 1.86 -6.55 -28.40
CA LEU A 57 1.74 -6.54 -26.93
C LEU A 57 0.28 -6.66 -26.48
N THR A 58 -0.65 -5.99 -27.17
CA THR A 58 -2.08 -6.09 -26.88
C THR A 58 -2.60 -7.50 -27.16
N GLU A 59 -2.16 -8.12 -28.26
CA GLU A 59 -2.49 -9.51 -28.58
C GLU A 59 -1.96 -10.48 -27.51
N ASP A 60 -0.69 -10.35 -27.12
CA ASP A 60 -0.06 -11.16 -26.07
C ASP A 60 -0.80 -10.98 -24.72
N TYR A 61 -1.18 -9.74 -24.37
CA TYR A 61 -1.96 -9.44 -23.17
C TYR A 61 -3.35 -10.07 -23.22
N THR A 62 -4.07 -9.92 -24.34
CA THR A 62 -5.40 -10.52 -24.52
C THR A 62 -5.37 -12.03 -24.41
N LEU A 63 -4.35 -12.68 -24.99
CA LEU A 63 -4.17 -14.13 -24.89
C LEU A 63 -3.90 -14.58 -23.45
N LYS A 64 -3.14 -13.80 -22.67
CA LYS A 64 -2.90 -14.08 -21.24
C LYS A 64 -4.21 -13.96 -20.43
N CYS A 65 -5.01 -12.92 -20.69
CA CYS A 65 -6.30 -12.75 -20.03
C CYS A 65 -7.28 -13.89 -20.40
N GLU A 66 -7.36 -14.27 -21.67
CA GLU A 66 -8.20 -15.41 -22.10
C GLU A 66 -7.77 -16.74 -21.45
N ARG A 67 -6.46 -16.95 -21.24
CA ARG A 67 -5.96 -18.13 -20.51
C ARG A 67 -6.34 -18.08 -19.04
N ALA A 68 -6.25 -16.92 -18.39
CA ALA A 68 -6.67 -16.75 -17.01
C ALA A 68 -8.17 -17.03 -16.83
N ASP A 69 -9.00 -16.51 -17.71
CA ASP A 69 -10.46 -16.72 -17.69
C ASP A 69 -10.85 -18.19 -17.91
N SER A 70 -9.99 -18.99 -18.54
CA SER A 70 -10.23 -20.43 -18.78
C SER A 70 -9.98 -21.30 -17.55
N VAL A 71 -9.29 -20.78 -16.53
CA VAL A 71 -9.00 -21.51 -15.29
C VAL A 71 -10.18 -21.33 -14.34
N ALA A 72 -10.90 -22.41 -14.05
CA ALA A 72 -11.93 -22.37 -13.03
C ALA A 72 -11.29 -22.13 -11.65
N LEU A 73 -11.69 -21.04 -10.97
CA LEU A 73 -11.21 -20.69 -9.62
C LEU A 73 -11.35 -21.85 -8.64
N THR A 74 -12.42 -22.64 -8.79
CA THR A 74 -12.69 -23.83 -8.00
C THR A 74 -11.63 -24.92 -8.17
N ASP A 75 -11.15 -25.13 -9.39
CA ASP A 75 -10.13 -26.14 -9.68
C ASP A 75 -8.78 -25.70 -9.11
N PHE A 76 -8.48 -24.41 -9.14
CA PHE A 76 -7.28 -23.86 -8.57
C PHE A 76 -7.26 -23.98 -7.03
N ARG A 77 -8.38 -23.64 -6.37
CA ARG A 77 -8.54 -23.77 -4.91
C ARG A 77 -8.46 -25.22 -4.41
N ASN A 78 -8.92 -26.17 -5.21
CA ASN A 78 -8.97 -27.58 -4.85
C ASN A 78 -7.76 -28.39 -5.35
N ALA A 79 -6.72 -27.74 -5.81
CA ALA A 79 -5.51 -28.42 -6.25
C ALA A 79 -4.82 -29.14 -5.09
N GLU A 80 -4.42 -30.38 -5.34
CA GLU A 80 -3.60 -31.14 -4.39
C GLU A 80 -2.16 -30.62 -4.42
N PRO A 81 -1.49 -30.50 -3.27
CA PRO A 81 -0.10 -30.04 -3.19
C PRO A 81 0.87 -31.00 -3.89
N VAL A 82 1.92 -30.45 -4.47
CA VAL A 82 3.07 -31.19 -5.02
C VAL A 82 4.24 -31.05 -4.05
N GLU A 83 5.09 -32.07 -3.97
CA GLU A 83 6.33 -31.95 -3.20
C GLU A 83 7.29 -30.99 -3.91
N VAL A 84 7.75 -29.96 -3.19
CA VAL A 84 8.75 -28.99 -3.65
C VAL A 84 10.08 -29.27 -2.96
N THR A 85 11.11 -29.46 -3.74
CA THR A 85 12.50 -29.60 -3.23
C THR A 85 13.37 -28.59 -3.93
N LEU A 86 13.99 -27.68 -3.16
CA LEU A 86 14.83 -26.61 -3.69
C LEU A 86 16.29 -26.82 -3.27
N THR A 87 17.17 -26.79 -4.25
CA THR A 87 18.60 -26.65 -4.00
C THR A 87 18.95 -25.21 -3.60
N LEU A 88 20.11 -25.01 -2.98
CA LEU A 88 20.58 -23.65 -2.66
C LEU A 88 20.70 -22.80 -3.93
N GLU A 89 21.19 -23.36 -5.04
CA GLU A 89 21.29 -22.63 -6.32
C GLU A 89 19.93 -22.16 -6.83
N GLU A 90 18.89 -22.99 -6.72
CA GLU A 90 17.52 -22.62 -7.11
C GLU A 90 16.94 -21.54 -6.20
N LYS A 91 17.20 -21.58 -4.89
CA LYS A 91 16.81 -20.54 -3.94
C LYS A 91 17.48 -19.19 -4.26
N GLU A 92 18.78 -19.21 -4.55
CA GLU A 92 19.53 -18.01 -4.97
C GLU A 92 19.01 -17.45 -6.29
N GLN A 93 18.70 -18.30 -7.27
CA GLN A 93 18.10 -17.88 -8.55
C GLN A 93 16.74 -17.22 -8.36
N ASP A 94 15.88 -17.78 -7.51
CA ASP A 94 14.58 -17.22 -7.19
C ASP A 94 14.72 -15.86 -6.50
N PHE A 95 15.61 -15.74 -5.54
CA PHE A 95 15.90 -14.46 -4.89
C PHE A 95 16.42 -13.41 -5.90
N LEU A 96 17.34 -13.77 -6.78
CA LEU A 96 17.88 -12.86 -7.78
C LEU A 96 16.81 -12.40 -8.76
N TYR A 97 15.90 -13.29 -9.15
CA TYR A 97 14.74 -12.94 -9.97
C TYR A 97 13.82 -11.93 -9.25
N LEU A 98 13.46 -12.19 -8.00
CA LEU A 98 12.67 -11.28 -7.16
C LEU A 98 13.37 -9.94 -7.00
N TYR A 99 14.66 -9.94 -6.65
CA TYR A 99 15.46 -8.73 -6.47
C TYR A 99 15.48 -7.87 -7.75
N ASP A 100 15.73 -8.47 -8.91
CA ASP A 100 15.78 -7.74 -10.17
C ASP A 100 14.39 -7.23 -10.59
N SER A 101 13.31 -7.97 -10.31
CA SER A 101 11.94 -7.55 -10.52
C SER A 101 11.61 -6.32 -9.68
N LEU A 102 11.87 -6.36 -8.38
CA LEU A 102 11.64 -5.24 -7.45
C LEU A 102 12.52 -4.03 -7.78
N LYS A 103 13.81 -4.23 -7.99
CA LYS A 103 14.75 -3.17 -8.36
C LYS A 103 14.30 -2.43 -9.62
N ASN A 104 13.76 -3.15 -10.59
CA ASN A 104 13.38 -2.60 -11.88
C ASN A 104 11.94 -2.10 -11.92
N GLY A 105 11.01 -2.71 -11.18
CA GLY A 105 9.57 -2.46 -11.25
C GLY A 105 8.99 -1.72 -10.06
N CYS A 106 9.58 -1.87 -8.85
CA CYS A 106 9.06 -1.26 -7.62
C CYS A 106 9.81 0.03 -7.27
N PRO A 107 9.18 1.22 -7.35
CA PRO A 107 9.83 2.47 -6.93
C PRO A 107 10.25 2.44 -5.45
N GLY A 108 9.43 1.84 -4.57
CA GLY A 108 9.71 1.66 -3.15
C GLY A 108 11.04 0.97 -2.85
N ALA A 109 11.53 0.11 -3.77
CA ALA A 109 12.84 -0.53 -3.63
C ALA A 109 14.03 0.44 -3.60
N SER A 110 13.84 1.66 -4.06
CA SER A 110 14.87 2.73 -4.07
C SER A 110 14.68 3.75 -2.95
N VAL A 111 13.59 3.67 -2.18
CA VAL A 111 13.34 4.53 -1.02
C VAL A 111 14.36 4.22 0.06
N LYS A 112 14.97 5.27 0.60
CA LYS A 112 15.94 5.13 1.69
C LYS A 112 15.27 5.33 3.04
N VAL A 113 15.33 4.32 3.86
CA VAL A 113 15.04 4.42 5.28
C VAL A 113 16.37 4.31 6.01
N ASN A 114 16.71 5.28 6.85
CA ASN A 114 18.03 5.37 7.51
C ASN A 114 19.23 5.31 6.57
N GLY A 115 19.12 5.95 5.41
CA GLY A 115 20.22 6.04 4.46
C GLY A 115 20.47 4.79 3.61
N LYS A 116 19.75 3.67 3.85
CA LYS A 116 19.84 2.44 3.05
C LYS A 116 18.50 2.15 2.38
N SER A 117 18.55 1.67 1.14
CA SER A 117 17.39 1.17 0.40
C SER A 117 17.48 -0.35 0.23
N PHE A 118 16.37 -0.98 -0.17
CA PHE A 118 16.37 -2.39 -0.55
C PHE A 118 17.47 -2.69 -1.59
N VAL A 119 17.65 -1.81 -2.57
CA VAL A 119 18.64 -2.00 -3.64
C VAL A 119 20.08 -1.99 -3.13
N ASP A 120 20.37 -1.31 -2.03
CA ASP A 120 21.71 -1.20 -1.46
C ASP A 120 22.13 -2.49 -0.69
N ARG A 121 21.21 -3.42 -0.43
CA ARG A 121 21.40 -4.55 0.50
C ARG A 121 21.49 -5.92 -0.16
N LYS A 122 21.73 -6.00 -1.47
CA LYS A 122 21.72 -7.24 -2.24
C LYS A 122 22.58 -8.36 -1.64
N GLU A 123 23.83 -8.04 -1.31
CA GLU A 123 24.80 -9.04 -0.79
C GLU A 123 24.41 -9.54 0.62
N GLU A 124 23.82 -8.66 1.44
CA GLU A 124 23.27 -9.03 2.74
C GLU A 124 22.14 -10.05 2.58
N TYR A 125 21.20 -9.79 1.66
CA TYR A 125 20.08 -10.71 1.39
C TYR A 125 20.54 -12.05 0.82
N LEU A 126 21.52 -12.06 -0.07
CA LEU A 126 22.13 -13.31 -0.55
C LEU A 126 22.72 -14.13 0.61
N GLY A 127 23.34 -13.46 1.59
CA GLY A 127 23.83 -14.12 2.79
C GLY A 127 22.71 -14.79 3.59
N ILE A 128 21.58 -14.10 3.77
CA ILE A 128 20.40 -14.64 4.45
C ILE A 128 19.85 -15.87 3.71
N ILE A 129 19.69 -15.80 2.39
CA ILE A 129 19.23 -16.93 1.56
C ILE A 129 20.17 -18.12 1.66
N ALA A 130 21.49 -17.88 1.65
CA ALA A 130 22.50 -18.94 1.70
C ALA A 130 22.47 -19.74 3.01
N GLU A 131 21.96 -19.18 4.09
CA GLU A 131 21.87 -19.86 5.40
C GLU A 131 20.61 -20.72 5.54
N THR A 132 19.62 -20.60 4.64
CA THR A 132 18.36 -21.35 4.72
C THR A 132 18.53 -22.84 4.43
N LYS A 133 18.06 -23.70 5.33
CA LYS A 133 18.20 -25.16 5.27
C LYS A 133 16.94 -25.87 4.79
N SER A 134 15.77 -25.27 4.99
CA SER A 134 14.47 -25.80 4.59
C SER A 134 13.74 -24.88 3.61
N ASN A 135 12.62 -25.34 3.06
CA ASN A 135 11.73 -24.50 2.27
C ASN A 135 11.00 -23.47 3.15
N GLU A 136 10.67 -23.85 4.37
CA GLU A 136 10.06 -22.97 5.35
C GLU A 136 10.99 -21.80 5.70
N GLU A 137 12.25 -22.07 6.07
CA GLU A 137 13.25 -21.02 6.32
C GLU A 137 13.47 -20.12 5.09
N PHE A 138 13.45 -20.70 3.88
CA PHE A 138 13.56 -19.93 2.64
C PHE A 138 12.37 -18.99 2.43
N TYR A 139 11.14 -19.46 2.69
CA TYR A 139 9.94 -18.64 2.61
C TYR A 139 10.00 -17.46 3.59
N TYR A 140 10.35 -17.73 4.85
CA TYR A 140 10.49 -16.67 5.87
C TYR A 140 11.61 -15.69 5.54
N ALA A 141 12.74 -16.19 5.00
CA ALA A 141 13.83 -15.32 4.55
C ALA A 141 13.37 -14.37 3.44
N LEU A 142 12.62 -14.85 2.44
CA LEU A 142 12.05 -14.01 1.39
C LEU A 142 11.04 -12.99 1.96
N SER A 143 10.15 -13.43 2.85
CA SER A 143 9.16 -12.57 3.50
C SER A 143 9.84 -11.45 4.30
N SER A 144 10.86 -11.79 5.09
CA SER A 144 11.71 -10.86 5.82
C SER A 144 12.41 -9.86 4.90
N ILE A 145 12.96 -10.33 3.79
CA ILE A 145 13.60 -9.46 2.78
C ILE A 145 12.57 -8.47 2.17
N LEU A 146 11.35 -8.92 1.86
CA LEU A 146 10.29 -8.04 1.36
C LEU A 146 9.87 -6.99 2.39
N SER A 147 9.87 -7.34 3.67
CA SER A 147 9.59 -6.39 4.76
C SER A 147 10.61 -5.25 4.86
N SER A 148 11.76 -5.37 4.19
CA SER A 148 12.72 -4.27 4.06
C SER A 148 12.29 -3.17 3.07
N LEU A 149 11.14 -3.34 2.40
CA LEU A 149 10.51 -2.30 1.58
C LEU A 149 9.54 -1.47 2.45
N PRO A 150 9.46 -0.16 2.22
CA PRO A 150 8.49 0.70 2.94
C PRO A 150 7.08 0.55 2.36
N SER A 151 6.61 -0.67 2.18
CA SER A 151 5.29 -0.97 1.65
C SER A 151 4.74 -2.23 2.29
N VAL A 152 3.53 -2.15 2.84
CA VAL A 152 2.83 -3.31 3.41
C VAL A 152 2.06 -4.11 2.35
N HIS A 153 1.90 -3.54 1.16
CA HIS A 153 1.26 -4.22 0.02
C HIS A 153 2.26 -5.00 -0.85
N THR A 154 3.53 -5.09 -0.45
CA THR A 154 4.53 -5.92 -1.13
C THR A 154 4.75 -7.19 -0.33
N ASN A 155 4.21 -8.30 -0.80
CA ASN A 155 4.13 -9.54 -0.03
C ASN A 155 4.32 -10.79 -0.90
N LEU A 156 4.62 -11.91 -0.24
CA LEU A 156 4.40 -13.25 -0.79
C LEU A 156 2.92 -13.61 -0.62
N LEU A 157 2.35 -14.30 -1.59
CA LEU A 157 0.99 -14.80 -1.53
C LEU A 157 0.98 -16.32 -1.39
N THR A 158 0.50 -16.81 -0.26
CA THR A 158 0.36 -18.24 0.04
C THR A 158 -1.09 -18.67 0.19
N ASP A 159 -1.97 -17.79 0.69
CA ASP A 159 -3.39 -18.09 0.81
C ASP A 159 -4.03 -18.25 -0.57
N LYS A 160 -4.52 -19.46 -0.87
CA LYS A 160 -5.18 -19.78 -2.14
C LYS A 160 -6.35 -18.86 -2.48
N THR A 161 -7.07 -18.38 -1.46
CA THR A 161 -8.24 -17.51 -1.66
C THR A 161 -7.80 -16.12 -2.02
N ALA A 162 -6.90 -15.53 -1.23
CA ALA A 162 -6.32 -14.22 -1.49
C ALA A 162 -5.60 -14.20 -2.86
N PHE A 163 -4.77 -15.21 -3.11
CA PHE A 163 -4.10 -15.39 -4.40
C PHE A 163 -5.08 -15.40 -5.58
N THR A 164 -6.16 -16.16 -5.48
CA THR A 164 -7.12 -16.29 -6.57
C THR A 164 -7.86 -14.99 -6.83
N LEU A 165 -8.23 -14.27 -5.76
CA LEU A 165 -8.89 -12.96 -5.85
C LEU A 165 -7.97 -11.91 -6.49
N PHE A 166 -6.75 -11.80 -6.02
CA PHE A 166 -5.77 -10.83 -6.54
C PHE A 166 -5.39 -11.14 -7.98
N ALA A 167 -5.09 -12.39 -8.30
CA ALA A 167 -4.69 -12.77 -9.64
C ALA A 167 -5.80 -12.54 -10.68
N TYR A 168 -7.06 -12.76 -10.30
CA TYR A 168 -8.21 -12.46 -11.15
C TYR A 168 -8.43 -10.96 -11.31
N ALA A 169 -8.42 -10.21 -10.21
CA ALA A 169 -8.63 -8.78 -10.22
C ALA A 169 -7.57 -8.02 -11.04
N TYR A 170 -6.33 -8.51 -11.05
CA TYR A 170 -5.19 -7.85 -11.72
C TYR A 170 -4.73 -8.53 -13.00
N ASN A 171 -5.55 -9.41 -13.57
CA ASN A 171 -5.26 -10.12 -14.83
C ASN A 171 -3.88 -10.80 -14.88
N ALA A 172 -3.44 -11.36 -13.75
CA ALA A 172 -2.15 -12.03 -13.64
C ALA A 172 -2.15 -13.42 -14.31
N GLY A 173 -2.52 -13.47 -15.60
CA GLY A 173 -2.70 -14.71 -16.35
C GLY A 173 -1.48 -15.61 -16.48
N ASN A 174 -0.27 -15.08 -16.25
CA ASN A 174 0.96 -15.86 -16.15
C ASN A 174 1.09 -16.58 -14.79
N VAL A 175 0.35 -16.18 -13.79
CA VAL A 175 0.37 -16.75 -12.43
C VAL A 175 -0.75 -17.77 -12.25
N ILE A 176 -1.98 -17.47 -12.72
CA ILE A 176 -3.16 -18.36 -12.63
C ILE A 176 -3.10 -19.44 -13.74
N LEU A 177 -2.01 -20.14 -13.89
CA LEU A 177 -1.95 -21.26 -14.81
C LEU A 177 -2.22 -22.57 -14.06
N PRO A 178 -2.97 -23.52 -14.65
CA PRO A 178 -3.28 -24.79 -14.00
C PRO A 178 -2.04 -25.53 -13.47
N GLU A 179 -0.92 -25.41 -14.16
CA GLU A 179 0.36 -25.98 -13.77
C GLU A 179 0.94 -25.38 -12.48
N ASN A 180 0.53 -24.18 -12.08
CA ASN A 180 1.01 -23.51 -10.86
C ASN A 180 0.15 -23.87 -9.63
N ALA A 181 -1.09 -24.29 -9.82
CA ALA A 181 -2.02 -24.58 -8.73
C ALA A 181 -1.50 -25.58 -7.68
N PRO A 182 -0.83 -26.71 -8.04
CA PRO A 182 -0.27 -27.64 -7.06
C PRO A 182 0.84 -27.02 -6.20
N TYR A 183 1.62 -26.10 -6.75
CA TYR A 183 2.68 -25.39 -6.01
C TYR A 183 2.10 -24.38 -5.03
N THR A 184 1.09 -23.63 -5.45
CA THR A 184 0.36 -22.72 -4.54
C THR A 184 -0.27 -23.51 -3.40
N ALA A 185 -0.82 -24.71 -3.69
CA ALA A 185 -1.35 -25.59 -2.65
C ALA A 185 -0.27 -26.06 -1.66
N TYR A 186 0.93 -26.35 -2.12
CA TYR A 186 2.06 -26.74 -1.27
C TYR A 186 2.44 -25.61 -0.30
N TRP A 187 2.60 -24.38 -0.80
CA TRP A 187 2.99 -23.25 0.03
C TRP A 187 1.87 -22.84 1.01
N ASP A 188 0.62 -22.91 0.58
CA ASP A 188 -0.55 -22.69 1.45
C ASP A 188 -0.60 -23.72 2.59
N GLU A 189 -0.38 -25.00 2.31
CA GLU A 189 -0.35 -26.04 3.34
C GLU A 189 0.84 -25.88 4.29
N LEU A 190 2.03 -25.61 3.75
CA LEU A 190 3.23 -25.37 4.55
C LEU A 190 3.03 -24.20 5.50
N PHE A 191 2.46 -23.10 5.02
CA PHE A 191 2.23 -21.89 5.79
C PHE A 191 1.14 -22.11 6.87
N ASN A 192 -0.02 -22.66 6.49
CA ASN A 192 -1.13 -22.90 7.44
C ASN A 192 -0.81 -23.93 8.51
N ASN A 193 0.11 -24.86 8.24
CA ASN A 193 0.54 -25.85 9.24
C ASN A 193 1.66 -25.32 10.15
N SER A 194 2.39 -24.28 9.73
CA SER A 194 3.49 -23.68 10.49
C SER A 194 3.04 -22.57 11.43
N VAL A 195 1.90 -21.91 11.14
CA VAL A 195 1.32 -20.87 12.01
C VAL A 195 0.64 -21.50 13.21
N THR A 196 1.41 -21.87 14.20
CA THR A 196 0.90 -21.96 15.57
C THR A 196 0.83 -20.52 16.09
N ALA A 197 -0.36 -20.11 16.60
CA ALA A 197 -0.45 -18.85 17.32
C ALA A 197 0.70 -18.76 18.34
N PRO A 198 1.45 -17.63 18.39
CA PRO A 198 2.56 -17.51 19.32
C PRO A 198 2.06 -17.84 20.73
N ASP A 199 2.82 -18.65 21.45
CA ASP A 199 2.50 -18.97 22.84
C ASP A 199 2.67 -17.68 23.64
N ILE A 200 1.53 -17.05 24.00
CA ILE A 200 1.49 -15.82 24.80
C ILE A 200 2.28 -15.97 26.11
N SER A 201 2.50 -17.22 26.56
CA SER A 201 3.24 -17.50 27.79
C SER A 201 4.70 -17.01 27.77
N ASP A 202 5.29 -16.83 26.59
CA ASP A 202 6.69 -16.41 26.42
C ASP A 202 6.84 -15.01 25.81
N HIS A 203 5.74 -14.36 25.44
CA HIS A 203 5.74 -13.07 24.76
C HIS A 203 5.92 -11.88 25.71
N ILE A 204 6.68 -10.86 25.27
CA ILE A 204 6.94 -9.62 26.01
C ILE A 204 6.80 -8.45 25.06
N GLU A 205 5.82 -7.59 25.33
CA GLU A 205 5.48 -6.47 24.47
C GLU A 205 5.71 -5.13 25.16
N PHE A 206 6.24 -4.17 24.39
CA PHE A 206 6.28 -2.75 24.73
C PHE A 206 5.55 -1.96 23.64
N MET A 207 4.47 -1.26 24.00
CA MET A 207 3.67 -0.42 23.11
C MET A 207 4.22 0.99 23.01
N TYR A 208 4.26 1.53 21.80
CA TYR A 208 4.61 2.93 21.59
C TYR A 208 3.46 3.86 21.94
N ALA A 209 3.66 4.73 22.93
CA ALA A 209 2.71 5.75 23.38
C ALA A 209 3.47 7.00 23.85
N GLY A 210 3.01 8.18 23.49
CA GLY A 210 3.59 9.46 23.90
C GLY A 210 5.10 9.58 23.64
N GLY A 211 5.58 9.03 22.53
CA GLY A 211 6.99 9.04 22.16
C GLY A 211 7.87 8.02 22.89
N LYS A 212 7.31 7.05 23.61
CA LYS A 212 8.04 6.05 24.40
C LYS A 212 7.47 4.65 24.18
N TYR A 213 8.27 3.64 24.49
CA TYR A 213 7.84 2.24 24.52
C TYR A 213 7.53 1.83 25.95
N ILE A 214 6.25 1.56 26.22
CA ILE A 214 5.72 1.25 27.55
C ILE A 214 5.35 -0.24 27.60
N TYR A 215 5.77 -0.92 28.66
CA TYR A 215 5.45 -2.33 28.88
C TYR A 215 3.93 -2.59 28.91
N SER A 216 3.50 -3.61 28.16
CA SER A 216 2.09 -4.03 27.99
C SER A 216 1.78 -5.23 28.88
N PRO A 217 1.30 -5.07 30.13
CA PRO A 217 1.15 -6.18 31.06
C PRO A 217 0.10 -7.22 30.62
N ASN A 218 -0.92 -6.78 29.86
CA ASN A 218 -2.00 -7.67 29.40
C ASN A 218 -1.60 -8.56 28.21
N TYR A 219 -0.44 -8.30 27.61
CA TYR A 219 0.09 -9.01 26.44
C TYR A 219 1.49 -9.55 26.66
N SER A 220 1.91 -9.70 27.91
CA SER A 220 3.28 -10.05 28.26
C SER A 220 3.36 -11.01 29.44
N CYS A 221 4.40 -11.84 29.44
CA CYS A 221 4.65 -12.84 30.49
C CYS A 221 5.45 -12.33 31.70
N LEU A 222 5.98 -11.09 31.67
CA LEU A 222 6.68 -10.52 32.82
C LEU A 222 5.68 -10.16 33.94
N GLY A 223 6.18 -10.11 35.18
CA GLY A 223 5.34 -9.86 36.35
C GLY A 223 4.89 -8.40 36.50
N ASP A 224 4.04 -8.17 37.50
CA ASP A 224 3.46 -6.86 37.83
C ASP A 224 4.49 -5.81 38.22
N GLU A 225 5.68 -6.22 38.68
CA GLU A 225 6.80 -5.32 38.99
C GLU A 225 7.34 -4.55 37.80
N TYR A 226 6.99 -4.97 36.57
CA TYR A 226 7.37 -4.31 35.32
C TYR A 226 6.29 -3.37 34.78
N LYS A 227 5.11 -3.28 35.40
CA LYS A 227 4.07 -2.35 34.99
C LYS A 227 4.60 -0.92 34.88
N ASN A 228 4.20 -0.24 33.79
CA ASN A 228 4.60 1.12 33.47
C ASN A 228 6.12 1.32 33.26
N SER A 229 6.87 0.24 33.09
CA SER A 229 8.28 0.33 32.70
C SER A 229 8.44 0.83 31.29
N VAL A 230 9.50 1.59 31.06
CA VAL A 230 9.86 2.16 29.76
C VAL A 230 11.05 1.41 29.19
N LEU A 231 10.98 0.97 27.94
CA LEU A 231 12.11 0.42 27.21
C LEU A 231 13.11 1.53 26.85
N VAL A 232 14.37 1.37 27.22
CA VAL A 232 15.41 2.38 27.08
C VAL A 232 16.39 2.06 25.96
N SER A 233 16.90 0.83 25.95
CA SER A 233 17.88 0.39 24.95
C SER A 233 17.85 -1.13 24.76
N VAL A 234 18.34 -1.58 23.60
CA VAL A 234 18.57 -2.99 23.28
C VAL A 234 20.02 -3.17 22.88
N ASN A 235 20.75 -4.08 23.55
CA ASN A 235 22.19 -4.30 23.34
C ASN A 235 23.01 -2.99 23.44
N ASP A 236 22.69 -2.15 24.43
CA ASP A 236 23.25 -0.81 24.66
C ASP A 236 22.99 0.22 23.53
N ILE A 237 22.22 -0.12 22.49
CA ILE A 237 21.76 0.82 21.46
C ILE A 237 20.47 1.48 21.97
N PRO A 238 20.37 2.82 22.01
CA PRO A 238 19.13 3.52 22.38
C PRO A 238 17.95 3.02 21.56
N ILE A 239 16.76 2.90 22.17
CA ILE A 239 15.61 2.26 21.52
C ILE A 239 15.22 2.93 20.20
N ASP A 240 15.26 4.26 20.10
CA ASP A 240 14.92 4.98 18.87
C ASP A 240 15.92 4.67 17.73
N GLU A 241 17.20 4.53 18.05
CA GLU A 241 18.24 4.13 17.12
C GLU A 241 18.12 2.64 16.76
N TYR A 242 17.86 1.78 17.74
CA TYR A 242 17.66 0.35 17.55
C TYR A 242 16.47 0.07 16.60
N ILE A 243 15.33 0.72 16.81
CA ILE A 243 14.14 0.59 15.95
C ILE A 243 14.49 0.96 14.51
N THR A 244 15.21 2.07 14.31
CA THR A 244 15.53 2.53 12.95
C THR A 244 16.61 1.70 12.26
N GLU A 245 17.54 1.10 13.00
CA GLU A 245 18.66 0.35 12.43
C GLU A 245 18.39 -1.16 12.27
N LYS A 246 17.58 -1.73 13.17
CA LYS A 246 17.43 -3.17 13.32
C LYS A 246 16.05 -3.70 12.96
N THR A 247 15.08 -2.83 12.71
CA THR A 247 13.75 -3.26 12.31
C THR A 247 13.50 -3.09 10.81
N TYR A 248 12.47 -3.77 10.31
CA TYR A 248 12.13 -3.72 8.90
C TYR A 248 11.40 -2.41 8.56
N PRO A 249 11.76 -1.73 7.45
CA PRO A 249 11.13 -0.49 7.01
C PRO A 249 9.60 -0.55 6.90
N SER A 250 9.02 -1.67 6.47
CA SER A 250 7.57 -1.82 6.37
C SER A 250 6.84 -1.76 7.72
N SER A 251 7.54 -2.04 8.81
CA SER A 251 6.98 -1.97 10.17
C SER A 251 7.22 -0.62 10.87
N ILE A 252 8.01 0.26 10.25
CA ILE A 252 8.35 1.57 10.81
C ILE A 252 7.34 2.61 10.35
N ARG A 253 7.01 3.55 11.23
CA ARG A 253 6.14 4.70 10.98
C ARG A 253 6.86 5.98 11.38
N TYR A 254 6.44 7.09 10.80
CA TYR A 254 6.98 8.40 11.15
C TYR A 254 6.06 9.11 12.14
N ASP A 255 6.61 9.46 13.30
CA ASP A 255 5.96 10.31 14.29
C ASP A 255 6.31 11.77 13.96
N SER A 256 5.39 12.50 13.37
CA SER A 256 5.61 13.88 12.93
C SER A 256 5.72 14.87 14.10
N LYS A 257 5.16 14.54 15.27
CA LYS A 257 5.25 15.37 16.48
C LYS A 257 6.62 15.29 17.13
N ASN A 258 7.18 14.07 17.22
CA ASN A 258 8.47 13.83 17.85
C ASN A 258 9.63 13.80 16.84
N GLU A 259 9.33 14.00 15.54
CA GLU A 259 10.26 14.01 14.40
C GLU A 259 11.16 12.76 14.37
N LYS A 260 10.58 11.59 14.64
CA LYS A 260 11.31 10.32 14.69
C LYS A 260 10.57 9.15 14.09
N TRP A 261 11.33 8.13 13.73
CA TRP A 261 10.79 6.86 13.31
C TRP A 261 10.45 6.00 14.52
N TYR A 262 9.35 5.28 14.48
CA TYR A 262 8.93 4.36 15.51
C TYR A 262 8.30 3.11 14.90
N ARG A 263 8.22 2.07 15.69
CA ARG A 263 7.42 0.88 15.45
C ARG A 263 6.27 0.88 16.46
N LEU A 264 5.10 0.37 16.07
CA LEU A 264 3.94 0.34 16.97
C LEU A 264 4.24 -0.42 18.27
N ARG A 265 5.00 -1.51 18.14
CA ARG A 265 5.39 -2.37 19.26
C ARG A 265 6.87 -2.73 19.16
N ALA A 266 7.49 -3.01 20.30
CA ALA A 266 8.75 -3.69 20.41
C ALA A 266 8.51 -5.02 21.13
N ASP A 267 8.69 -6.11 20.39
CA ASP A 267 8.34 -7.46 20.83
C ASP A 267 9.59 -8.27 21.12
N PHE A 268 9.54 -9.07 22.19
CA PHE A 268 10.60 -9.99 22.62
C PHE A 268 9.97 -11.29 23.12
N ASN A 269 10.80 -12.33 23.20
CA ASN A 269 10.44 -13.61 23.82
C ASN A 269 11.32 -13.88 25.04
N SER A 270 10.82 -14.70 25.96
CA SER A 270 11.56 -15.09 27.16
C SER A 270 12.51 -16.28 26.93
N SER A 271 12.37 -17.04 25.84
CA SER A 271 13.01 -18.35 25.72
C SER A 271 13.63 -18.70 24.37
N ASP A 272 13.25 -18.06 23.24
CA ASP A 272 13.68 -18.45 21.89
C ASP A 272 14.01 -17.26 21.00
N GLY A 273 15.04 -17.39 20.15
CA GLY A 273 15.49 -16.37 19.22
C GLY A 273 16.93 -15.88 19.45
N GLU A 274 17.27 -14.74 18.87
CA GLU A 274 18.56 -14.07 19.07
C GLU A 274 18.55 -13.34 20.43
N ARG A 275 19.55 -13.61 21.29
CA ARG A 275 19.65 -13.03 22.62
C ARG A 275 19.84 -11.52 22.56
N ALA A 276 19.03 -10.78 23.33
CA ALA A 276 19.05 -9.34 23.46
C ALA A 276 19.15 -8.90 24.93
N ALA A 277 20.09 -8.00 25.23
CA ALA A 277 20.17 -7.32 26.53
C ALA A 277 19.24 -6.10 26.49
N VAL A 278 18.06 -6.22 27.07
CA VAL A 278 16.99 -5.22 27.05
C VAL A 278 17.03 -4.39 28.32
N ARG A 279 17.40 -3.10 28.20
CA ARG A 279 17.42 -2.16 29.32
C ARG A 279 16.06 -1.49 29.44
N ILE A 280 15.48 -1.60 30.60
CA ILE A 280 14.21 -0.95 30.98
C ILE A 280 14.43 0.02 32.14
N LYS A 281 13.54 1.01 32.23
CA LYS A 281 13.41 1.90 33.38
C LYS A 281 12.06 1.68 34.02
N LYS A 282 12.06 1.19 35.25
CA LYS A 282 10.86 0.93 36.05
C LYS A 282 10.15 2.23 36.46
N ALA A 283 8.91 2.11 36.88
CA ALA A 283 8.08 3.25 37.30
C ALA A 283 8.70 4.04 38.48
N ASP A 284 9.44 3.37 39.36
CA ASP A 284 10.18 4.00 40.49
C ASP A 284 11.50 4.69 40.08
N GLY A 285 11.88 4.54 38.79
CA GLY A 285 13.10 5.12 38.23
C GLY A 285 14.32 4.20 38.25
N GLU A 286 14.22 2.99 38.82
CA GLU A 286 15.29 1.98 38.80
C GLU A 286 15.48 1.48 37.35
N GLU A 287 16.75 1.30 36.93
CA GLU A 287 17.05 0.67 35.64
C GLU A 287 17.48 -0.78 35.85
N GLU A 288 16.97 -1.66 35.01
CA GLU A 288 17.28 -3.08 34.99
C GLU A 288 17.61 -3.55 33.57
N ILE A 289 18.47 -4.55 33.44
CA ILE A 289 18.76 -5.21 32.16
C ILE A 289 18.16 -6.61 32.22
N LEU A 290 17.25 -6.87 31.30
CA LEU A 290 16.63 -8.17 31.09
C LEU A 290 17.36 -8.90 29.97
N ASP A 291 17.63 -10.18 30.16
CA ASP A 291 18.09 -11.09 29.12
C ASP A 291 16.87 -11.67 28.41
N LEU A 292 16.53 -11.10 27.26
CA LEU A 292 15.41 -11.51 26.45
C LEU A 292 15.90 -12.04 25.10
N TYR A 293 14.99 -12.52 24.28
CA TYR A 293 15.28 -13.03 22.95
C TYR A 293 14.49 -12.25 21.92
N TYR A 294 15.14 -11.88 20.84
CA TYR A 294 14.49 -11.23 19.70
C TYR A 294 14.22 -12.25 18.62
N ASP A 295 12.96 -12.42 18.29
CA ASP A 295 12.56 -13.27 17.17
C ASP A 295 12.48 -12.43 15.89
N MET A 296 13.46 -12.59 15.01
CA MET A 296 13.49 -11.89 13.72
C MET A 296 12.35 -12.31 12.79
N TYR A 297 11.79 -13.51 12.98
CA TYR A 297 10.78 -14.09 12.09
C TYR A 297 9.35 -13.74 12.53
N SER A 298 9.08 -13.60 13.82
CA SER A 298 7.75 -13.25 14.32
C SER A 298 7.28 -11.85 13.89
N SER A 299 8.22 -10.96 13.58
CA SER A 299 7.92 -9.60 13.17
C SER A 299 7.34 -9.47 11.75
N ALA A 300 7.59 -10.45 10.87
CA ALA A 300 7.08 -10.45 9.49
C ALA A 300 5.64 -10.98 9.39
N GLU A 301 5.26 -11.91 10.26
CA GLU A 301 3.92 -12.53 10.27
C GLU A 301 2.83 -11.62 10.83
N TYR A 302 3.18 -10.72 11.73
CA TYR A 302 2.20 -9.85 12.40
C TYR A 302 1.51 -8.85 11.48
N LEU A 303 2.02 -8.58 10.28
CA LEU A 303 1.39 -7.65 9.34
C LEU A 303 0.17 -8.23 8.62
N VAL A 304 0.07 -9.54 8.49
CA VAL A 304 -1.06 -10.22 7.81
C VAL A 304 -2.24 -10.49 8.76
N GLY A 305 -1.96 -10.62 10.07
CA GLY A 305 -2.95 -10.95 11.12
C GLY A 305 -3.63 -9.76 11.79
N TYR A 306 -3.19 -8.52 11.54
CA TYR A 306 -3.58 -7.34 12.32
C TYR A 306 -5.06 -6.98 12.33
N GLY A 307 -5.84 -7.44 11.35
CA GLY A 307 -7.30 -7.26 11.34
C GLY A 307 -8.02 -8.07 12.42
N ASN A 308 -7.46 -9.19 12.88
CA ASN A 308 -8.14 -10.14 13.77
C ASN A 308 -7.65 -10.14 15.22
N GLU A 309 -6.45 -9.63 15.54
CA GLU A 309 -5.84 -9.80 16.86
C GLU A 309 -5.98 -8.61 17.82
N MET A 310 -6.33 -7.41 17.35
CA MET A 310 -6.68 -6.30 18.28
C MET A 310 -7.88 -6.62 19.18
N ASN A 311 -8.49 -7.77 18.99
CA ASN A 311 -9.72 -8.15 19.66
C ASN A 311 -9.66 -9.44 20.46
N GLY A 312 -8.51 -9.98 20.83
CA GLY A 312 -8.28 -11.02 21.86
C GLY A 312 -9.45 -11.93 22.31
N ARG A 313 -10.44 -12.17 21.44
CA ARG A 313 -11.62 -12.98 21.73
C ARG A 313 -11.84 -13.97 20.61
N ASN A 314 -11.49 -15.21 20.88
CA ASN A 314 -12.09 -16.38 20.25
C ASN A 314 -13.59 -16.44 20.65
N ASP A 315 -14.39 -15.53 20.16
CA ASP A 315 -15.85 -15.62 20.27
C ASP A 315 -16.40 -15.70 18.83
N ASP A 316 -17.06 -16.81 18.52
CA ASP A 316 -17.71 -17.13 17.24
C ASP A 316 -18.90 -16.20 16.89
N SER A 317 -19.11 -15.13 17.64
CA SER A 317 -20.01 -14.05 17.24
C SER A 317 -19.32 -13.22 16.18
N ILE A 318 -19.85 -13.12 14.98
CA ILE A 318 -19.44 -12.22 13.90
C ILE A 318 -19.31 -10.82 14.50
N LYS A 319 -18.06 -10.40 14.78
CA LYS A 319 -17.80 -9.07 15.31
C LYS A 319 -18.05 -8.09 14.19
N LYS A 320 -18.99 -7.18 14.39
CA LYS A 320 -19.25 -6.12 13.42
C LYS A 320 -18.01 -5.22 13.32
N SER A 321 -17.57 -4.93 12.11
CA SER A 321 -16.48 -3.98 11.83
C SER A 321 -16.87 -2.53 12.08
N TYR A 322 -18.03 -2.27 12.69
CA TYR A 322 -18.50 -0.93 13.02
C TYR A 322 -19.27 -0.87 14.35
N SER A 323 -19.26 0.31 14.95
CA SER A 323 -20.20 0.68 16.01
C SER A 323 -20.67 2.13 15.83
N ILE A 324 -21.91 2.41 16.26
CA ILE A 324 -22.49 3.76 16.23
C ILE A 324 -23.04 4.07 17.62
N THR A 325 -22.61 5.19 18.19
CA THR A 325 -23.14 5.74 19.43
C THR A 325 -23.62 7.16 19.18
N VAL A 326 -24.88 7.45 19.49
CA VAL A 326 -25.47 8.79 19.31
C VAL A 326 -25.79 9.36 20.68
N ASN A 327 -25.31 10.55 20.96
CA ASN A 327 -25.63 11.32 22.16
C ASN A 327 -26.03 12.77 21.79
N ASP A 328 -26.22 13.63 22.80
CA ASP A 328 -26.66 15.01 22.58
C ASP A 328 -25.54 15.91 21.96
N GLU A 329 -24.28 15.50 22.07
CA GLU A 329 -23.13 16.25 21.60
C GLU A 329 -22.77 15.93 20.15
N ALA A 330 -22.69 14.63 19.82
CA ALA A 330 -22.26 14.15 18.51
C ALA A 330 -22.74 12.70 18.25
N ALA A 331 -22.65 12.26 17.02
CA ALA A 331 -22.66 10.85 16.67
C ALA A 331 -21.22 10.35 16.51
N TYR A 332 -20.86 9.33 17.28
CA TYR A 332 -19.58 8.63 17.15
C TYR A 332 -19.75 7.35 16.34
N VAL A 333 -18.98 7.24 15.29
CA VAL A 333 -18.94 6.09 14.36
C VAL A 333 -17.54 5.51 14.38
N ASN A 334 -17.37 4.31 14.94
CA ASN A 334 -16.15 3.54 14.73
C ASN A 334 -16.34 2.64 13.50
N LEU A 335 -15.40 2.68 12.57
CA LEU A 335 -15.43 1.90 11.33
C LEU A 335 -14.05 1.26 11.10
N ASP A 336 -13.95 -0.06 11.27
CA ASP A 336 -12.67 -0.80 11.25
C ASP A 336 -12.31 -1.34 9.86
N SER A 337 -13.26 -1.39 8.90
CA SER A 337 -13.02 -1.91 7.56
C SER A 337 -14.00 -1.38 6.52
N PHE A 338 -13.57 -1.41 5.24
CA PHE A 338 -14.37 -1.17 4.05
C PHE A 338 -14.55 -2.44 3.18
N ASP A 339 -14.43 -3.65 3.73
CA ASP A 339 -14.36 -4.88 2.92
C ASP A 339 -15.33 -5.99 3.31
N ASP A 340 -16.13 -5.84 4.36
CA ASP A 340 -16.99 -6.90 4.84
C ASP A 340 -18.50 -6.67 4.59
N ASP A 341 -19.28 -7.73 4.74
CA ASP A 341 -20.74 -7.68 4.59
C ASP A 341 -21.40 -6.76 5.62
N SER A 342 -20.74 -6.47 6.76
CA SER A 342 -21.25 -5.59 7.80
C SER A 342 -21.26 -4.12 7.36
N PHE A 343 -20.48 -3.75 6.36
CA PHE A 343 -20.48 -2.39 5.79
C PHE A 343 -21.87 -2.00 5.26
N PHE A 344 -22.60 -2.90 4.61
CA PHE A 344 -23.96 -2.60 4.14
C PHE A 344 -24.98 -2.53 5.28
N GLU A 345 -24.77 -3.26 6.38
CA GLU A 345 -25.55 -3.07 7.61
C GLU A 345 -25.24 -1.73 8.27
N PHE A 346 -23.97 -1.36 8.30
CA PHE A 346 -23.50 -0.06 8.75
C PHE A 346 -24.22 1.08 8.00
N MET A 347 -24.26 1.05 6.67
CA MET A 347 -24.92 2.09 5.87
C MET A 347 -26.41 2.26 6.22
N LYS A 348 -27.11 1.16 6.53
CA LYS A 348 -28.51 1.23 6.99
C LYS A 348 -28.60 1.90 8.36
N SER A 349 -27.73 1.54 9.29
CA SER A 349 -27.69 2.11 10.63
C SER A 349 -27.25 3.57 10.60
N PHE A 350 -26.38 3.96 9.66
CA PHE A 350 -25.93 5.33 9.49
C PHE A 350 -27.08 6.28 9.13
N SER A 351 -28.07 5.80 8.38
CA SER A 351 -29.25 6.60 8.00
C SER A 351 -30.12 7.04 9.19
N ASP A 352 -29.97 6.40 10.34
CA ASP A 352 -30.70 6.72 11.56
C ASP A 352 -30.03 7.82 12.41
N ILE A 353 -28.81 8.26 12.02
CA ILE A 353 -28.09 9.34 12.71
C ILE A 353 -28.80 10.68 12.45
N PRO A 354 -29.13 11.45 13.50
CA PRO A 354 -29.71 12.79 13.33
C PRO A 354 -28.86 13.69 12.45
N ALA A 355 -29.51 14.46 11.58
CA ALA A 355 -28.85 15.28 10.57
C ALA A 355 -28.19 16.56 11.16
N ASP A 356 -28.61 16.98 12.32
CA ASP A 356 -28.29 18.26 12.94
C ASP A 356 -27.20 18.20 14.02
N ILE A 357 -26.62 17.03 14.21
CA ILE A 357 -25.51 16.85 15.16
C ILE A 357 -24.18 16.61 14.42
N PRO A 358 -23.03 17.03 15.00
CA PRO A 358 -21.71 16.73 14.49
C PRO A 358 -21.45 15.22 14.39
N LEU A 359 -20.56 14.84 13.49
CA LEU A 359 -20.20 13.45 13.27
C LEU A 359 -18.71 13.22 13.56
N ILE A 360 -18.41 12.26 14.43
CA ILE A 360 -17.05 11.77 14.66
C ILE A 360 -16.93 10.42 13.97
N ILE A 361 -16.00 10.30 13.02
CA ILE A 361 -15.72 9.05 12.28
C ILE A 361 -14.35 8.57 12.70
N ASP A 362 -14.31 7.47 13.46
CA ASP A 362 -13.07 6.86 13.93
C ASP A 362 -12.63 5.75 12.95
N ILE A 363 -11.59 6.04 12.18
CA ILE A 363 -10.94 5.10 11.25
C ILE A 363 -9.52 4.76 11.69
N ARG A 364 -9.15 5.02 12.94
CA ARG A 364 -7.78 4.80 13.43
C ARG A 364 -7.31 3.35 13.29
N ASN A 365 -8.24 2.40 13.31
CA ASN A 365 -7.97 0.97 13.14
C ASN A 365 -8.48 0.42 11.79
N ASN A 366 -8.88 1.28 10.87
CA ASN A 366 -9.41 0.85 9.58
C ASN A 366 -8.25 0.45 8.63
N THR A 367 -8.18 -0.83 8.35
CA THR A 367 -7.13 -1.42 7.47
C THR A 367 -7.47 -1.33 5.99
N GLY A 368 -8.48 -0.55 5.61
CA GLY A 368 -8.86 -0.34 4.21
C GLY A 368 -9.95 -1.28 3.74
N GLY A 369 -9.83 -1.75 2.51
CA GLY A 369 -10.81 -2.59 1.83
C GLY A 369 -11.09 -2.11 0.40
N TYR A 370 -12.36 -2.19 -0.03
CA TYR A 370 -12.74 -1.84 -1.39
C TYR A 370 -12.87 -0.33 -1.58
N VAL A 371 -12.13 0.20 -2.55
CA VAL A 371 -12.15 1.63 -2.92
C VAL A 371 -13.55 2.11 -3.32
N ASN A 372 -14.32 1.29 -4.04
CA ASN A 372 -15.70 1.64 -4.41
C ASN A 372 -16.62 1.76 -3.19
N TYR A 373 -16.33 1.11 -2.05
CA TYR A 373 -17.08 1.34 -0.81
C TYR A 373 -16.87 2.77 -0.31
N VAL A 374 -15.67 3.30 -0.44
CA VAL A 374 -15.39 4.71 -0.12
C VAL A 374 -16.04 5.65 -1.13
N THR A 375 -15.84 5.44 -2.43
CA THR A 375 -16.21 6.41 -3.46
C THR A 375 -17.68 6.39 -3.86
N GLU A 376 -18.29 5.20 -3.95
CA GLU A 376 -19.66 5.05 -4.43
C GLU A 376 -20.70 5.02 -3.30
N PHE A 377 -20.29 4.63 -2.08
CA PHE A 377 -21.24 4.43 -0.99
C PHE A 377 -20.98 5.34 0.19
N PHE A 378 -19.76 5.42 0.73
CA PHE A 378 -19.50 6.16 1.97
C PHE A 378 -19.40 7.67 1.74
N TYR A 379 -18.67 8.10 0.72
CA TYR A 379 -18.57 9.52 0.37
C TYR A 379 -19.94 10.19 0.19
N PRO A 380 -20.91 9.62 -0.58
CA PRO A 380 -22.23 10.23 -0.75
C PRO A 380 -23.08 10.31 0.52
N LEU A 381 -22.75 9.55 1.57
CA LEU A 381 -23.42 9.67 2.87
C LEU A 381 -22.94 10.89 3.66
N LEU A 382 -21.72 11.36 3.39
CA LEU A 382 -21.04 12.39 4.14
C LEU A 382 -21.07 13.76 3.46
N TYR A 383 -21.06 13.78 2.13
CA TYR A 383 -20.87 14.98 1.32
C TYR A 383 -21.92 15.09 0.21
N SER A 384 -22.44 16.31 0.01
CA SER A 384 -23.46 16.59 -1.01
C SER A 384 -22.87 17.03 -2.34
N GLU A 385 -21.66 17.54 -2.36
CA GLU A 385 -21.01 18.05 -3.56
C GLU A 385 -20.18 16.98 -4.25
N ASP A 386 -20.13 17.03 -5.59
CA ASP A 386 -19.25 16.20 -6.39
C ASP A 386 -17.78 16.59 -6.11
N TYR A 387 -16.91 15.60 -6.04
CA TYR A 387 -15.49 15.81 -5.80
C TYR A 387 -14.67 15.11 -6.89
N THR A 388 -13.60 15.74 -7.35
CA THR A 388 -12.66 15.14 -8.27
C THR A 388 -11.39 14.73 -7.51
N TYR A 389 -11.28 13.44 -7.23
CA TYR A 389 -10.08 12.87 -6.65
C TYR A 389 -8.98 12.79 -7.71
N LYS A 390 -7.86 13.43 -7.42
CA LYS A 390 -6.70 13.49 -8.31
C LYS A 390 -5.57 12.70 -7.72
N THR A 391 -5.14 11.69 -8.45
CA THR A 391 -3.96 10.92 -8.09
C THR A 391 -2.81 11.20 -9.04
N GLU A 392 -1.63 11.29 -8.48
CA GLU A 392 -0.39 11.42 -9.21
C GLU A 392 0.52 10.26 -8.82
N ALA A 393 0.71 9.33 -9.75
CA ALA A 393 1.58 8.19 -9.55
C ALA A 393 2.82 8.27 -10.45
N PHE A 394 3.93 7.77 -9.96
CA PHE A 394 5.20 7.72 -10.67
C PHE A 394 5.61 6.28 -10.88
N VAL A 395 5.77 5.87 -12.15
CA VAL A 395 6.18 4.52 -12.54
C VAL A 395 7.60 4.55 -13.05
N LYS A 396 8.43 3.62 -12.60
CA LYS A 396 9.85 3.57 -12.94
C LYS A 396 10.08 3.26 -14.42
N ILE A 397 10.97 4.02 -15.08
CA ILE A 397 11.35 3.81 -16.49
C ILE A 397 12.45 2.74 -16.56
N SER A 398 12.15 1.52 -16.13
CA SER A 398 13.09 0.40 -16.20
C SER A 398 12.33 -0.93 -16.19
N GLY A 399 12.98 -1.99 -16.60
CA GLY A 399 12.39 -3.33 -16.60
C GLY A 399 11.44 -3.60 -17.76
N GLU A 400 10.46 -4.43 -17.56
CA GLU A 400 9.46 -4.83 -18.56
C GLU A 400 8.56 -3.67 -19.00
N LEU A 401 8.39 -2.67 -18.14
CA LEU A 401 7.74 -1.40 -18.45
C LEU A 401 8.58 -0.47 -19.38
N LYS A 402 9.74 -0.91 -19.88
CA LYS A 402 10.45 -0.24 -20.99
C LYS A 402 9.65 -0.21 -22.29
N SER A 403 8.45 -0.73 -22.26
CA SER A 403 7.56 -0.69 -23.40
C SER A 403 7.37 0.76 -23.85
N PRO A 404 7.61 1.09 -25.12
CA PRO A 404 7.29 2.41 -25.69
C PRO A 404 5.77 2.69 -25.69
N VAL A 405 4.96 1.78 -25.20
CA VAL A 405 3.49 1.87 -25.13
C VAL A 405 3.07 2.98 -24.18
N TYR A 406 3.67 3.08 -22.99
CA TYR A 406 3.30 4.11 -22.01
C TYR A 406 3.49 5.55 -22.53
N PRO A 407 4.65 5.93 -23.14
CA PRO A 407 4.79 7.26 -23.71
C PRO A 407 3.83 7.52 -24.87
N ILE A 408 3.43 6.49 -25.61
CA ILE A 408 2.53 6.63 -26.76
C ILE A 408 1.08 6.70 -26.27
N MET A 409 0.69 5.92 -25.29
CA MET A 409 -0.65 5.99 -24.70
C MET A 409 -0.88 7.33 -24.01
N SER A 410 0.12 7.87 -23.29
CA SER A 410 0.01 9.20 -22.68
C SER A 410 -0.13 10.35 -23.70
N LEU A 411 0.20 10.13 -24.97
CA LEU A 411 -0.11 11.07 -26.05
C LEU A 411 -1.58 11.07 -26.49
N PHE A 412 -2.29 9.96 -26.24
CA PHE A 412 -3.67 9.79 -26.67
C PHE A 412 -4.69 10.05 -25.54
N ASP A 413 -4.27 9.91 -24.29
CA ASP A 413 -5.13 10.13 -23.12
C ASP A 413 -5.10 11.58 -22.59
N GLY A 414 -4.34 12.45 -23.22
CA GLY A 414 -4.25 13.87 -22.86
C GLY A 414 -3.39 14.17 -21.63
N SER A 415 -2.78 13.17 -20.99
CA SER A 415 -1.94 13.35 -19.80
C SER A 415 -0.60 14.05 -20.09
N GLY A 416 -0.27 14.25 -21.38
CA GLY A 416 0.90 14.99 -21.85
C GLY A 416 2.23 14.26 -21.66
N PHE A 417 3.19 14.55 -22.53
CA PHE A 417 4.53 13.98 -22.48
C PHE A 417 5.30 14.51 -21.26
N ASN A 418 5.17 13.89 -20.11
CA ASN A 418 6.06 14.13 -18.97
C ASN A 418 7.15 13.05 -18.93
N ILE A 419 8.05 13.08 -19.91
CA ILE A 419 9.28 12.28 -19.89
C ILE A 419 10.19 12.86 -18.82
N ALA A 420 10.58 12.03 -17.86
CA ALA A 420 11.59 12.33 -16.85
C ALA A 420 11.16 13.29 -15.74
N TYR A 421 10.24 12.87 -14.88
CA TYR A 421 10.12 13.45 -13.55
C TYR A 421 11.29 12.98 -12.67
N LYS A 422 11.95 13.93 -12.03
CA LYS A 422 12.95 13.63 -11.00
C LYS A 422 12.29 13.85 -9.64
N SER A 423 11.91 12.79 -8.96
CA SER A 423 11.49 12.88 -7.56
C SER A 423 12.66 13.40 -6.71
N PHE A 424 12.38 14.24 -5.72
CA PHE A 424 13.40 14.70 -4.77
C PHE A 424 13.92 13.54 -3.91
N ASN A 425 13.11 12.49 -3.72
CA ASN A 425 13.36 11.40 -2.79
C ASN A 425 13.86 10.12 -3.47
N LEU A 426 13.69 9.98 -4.80
CA LEU A 426 14.03 8.74 -5.51
C LEU A 426 15.05 8.98 -6.63
N PRO A 427 16.09 8.12 -6.72
CA PRO A 427 17.03 8.19 -7.84
C PRO A 427 16.41 7.61 -9.10
N GLY A 428 16.55 8.29 -10.23
CA GLY A 428 16.16 7.78 -11.53
C GLY A 428 15.13 8.64 -12.26
N PHE A 429 14.55 8.06 -13.30
CA PHE A 429 13.54 8.69 -14.13
C PHE A 429 12.24 7.92 -14.06
N TYR A 430 11.12 8.63 -13.97
CA TYR A 430 9.78 8.08 -13.77
C TYR A 430 8.83 8.63 -14.84
N TYR A 431 7.86 7.81 -15.23
CA TYR A 431 6.66 8.28 -15.91
C TYR A 431 5.68 8.78 -14.85
N ARG A 432 5.11 9.95 -15.09
CA ARG A 432 4.05 10.51 -14.27
C ARG A 432 2.71 10.11 -14.86
N ILE A 433 1.89 9.44 -14.08
CA ILE A 433 0.52 9.08 -14.42
C ILE A 433 -0.39 9.96 -13.57
N ARG A 434 -1.30 10.66 -14.20
CA ARG A 434 -2.35 11.43 -13.53
C ARG A 434 -3.67 10.79 -13.85
N GLU A 435 -4.40 10.49 -12.81
CA GLU A 435 -5.77 10.00 -12.91
C GLU A 435 -6.69 10.95 -12.17
N GLU A 436 -7.84 11.24 -12.79
CA GLU A 436 -8.91 12.03 -12.19
C GLU A 436 -10.13 11.11 -12.07
N THR A 437 -10.56 10.84 -10.84
CA THR A 437 -11.76 10.06 -10.55
C THR A 437 -12.84 10.98 -10.04
N GLU A 438 -13.95 11.07 -10.76
CA GLU A 438 -15.11 11.84 -10.34
C GLU A 438 -15.91 11.04 -9.31
N ILE A 439 -16.00 11.57 -8.08
CA ILE A 439 -16.77 10.98 -6.99
C ILE A 439 -18.04 11.82 -6.84
N LYS A 440 -19.19 11.15 -6.88
CA LYS A 440 -20.48 11.84 -6.80
C LYS A 440 -20.88 12.08 -5.35
N GLY A 441 -21.32 13.33 -5.09
CA GLY A 441 -21.98 13.66 -3.85
C GLY A 441 -23.38 13.06 -3.75
N GLY A 442 -23.92 13.01 -2.54
CA GLY A 442 -25.24 12.48 -2.24
C GLY A 442 -26.20 13.52 -1.65
N ASN A 443 -27.17 13.05 -0.90
CA ASN A 443 -28.08 13.91 -0.12
C ASN A 443 -27.63 14.05 1.34
N ALA A 444 -26.33 14.23 1.54
CA ALA A 444 -25.77 14.36 2.88
C ALA A 444 -26.25 15.66 3.56
N PRO A 445 -26.57 15.63 4.86
CA PRO A 445 -26.87 16.83 5.62
C PRO A 445 -25.60 17.67 5.81
N GLU A 446 -25.76 18.99 5.85
CA GLU A 446 -24.68 19.89 6.20
C GLU A 446 -24.39 19.78 7.71
N ARG A 447 -23.21 19.31 8.06
CA ARG A 447 -22.73 19.17 9.45
C ARG A 447 -21.21 19.17 9.50
N ASN A 448 -20.64 19.46 10.67
CA ASN A 448 -19.21 19.30 10.92
C ASN A 448 -18.88 17.81 11.06
N ILE A 449 -17.78 17.41 10.45
CA ILE A 449 -17.27 16.05 10.44
C ILE A 449 -15.85 16.05 11.02
N TYR A 450 -15.60 15.19 11.99
CA TYR A 450 -14.30 14.99 12.63
C TYR A 450 -13.85 13.56 12.34
N VAL A 451 -12.75 13.43 11.59
CA VAL A 451 -12.22 12.10 11.22
C VAL A 451 -11.01 11.80 12.10
N LEU A 452 -11.14 10.77 12.93
CA LEU A 452 -10.02 10.32 13.75
C LEU A 452 -9.14 9.39 12.93
N THR A 453 -7.89 9.81 12.68
CA THR A 453 -6.88 9.07 11.92
C THR A 453 -5.80 8.52 12.82
N GLY A 454 -5.21 7.42 12.43
CA GLY A 454 -4.16 6.78 13.21
C GLY A 454 -3.22 5.92 12.38
N ARG A 455 -2.24 5.38 13.06
CA ARG A 455 -1.16 4.59 12.48
C ARG A 455 -1.58 3.26 11.84
N ASN A 456 -2.83 2.80 12.06
CA ASN A 456 -3.40 1.63 11.39
C ASN A 456 -4.41 2.01 10.28
N THR A 457 -4.63 3.31 10.04
CA THR A 457 -5.43 3.78 8.90
C THR A 457 -4.62 3.58 7.63
N ILE A 458 -5.02 2.64 6.77
CA ILE A 458 -4.25 2.26 5.58
C ILE A 458 -5.13 2.05 4.35
N SER A 459 -4.53 2.09 3.17
CA SER A 459 -5.16 1.69 1.90
C SER A 459 -6.43 2.52 1.62
N ALA A 460 -7.59 1.92 1.37
CA ALA A 460 -8.84 2.64 1.13
C ALA A 460 -9.22 3.60 2.27
N ALA A 461 -8.82 3.32 3.52
CA ALA A 461 -9.04 4.22 4.66
C ALA A 461 -8.12 5.45 4.61
N ASP A 462 -6.85 5.29 4.19
CA ASP A 462 -5.97 6.44 3.94
C ASP A 462 -6.45 7.28 2.75
N MET A 463 -6.94 6.64 1.69
CA MET A 463 -7.60 7.34 0.58
C MET A 463 -8.79 8.17 1.08
N PHE A 464 -9.64 7.59 1.93
CA PHE A 464 -10.74 8.33 2.54
C PHE A 464 -10.25 9.51 3.38
N ALA A 465 -9.20 9.32 4.20
CA ALA A 465 -8.60 10.40 4.98
C ALA A 465 -8.09 11.54 4.07
N GLY A 466 -7.42 11.21 2.96
CA GLY A 466 -6.96 12.20 1.98
C GLY A 466 -8.10 12.98 1.32
N ILE A 467 -9.19 12.29 0.94
CA ILE A 467 -10.39 12.92 0.37
C ILE A 467 -11.08 13.81 1.42
N ALA A 468 -11.24 13.31 2.64
CA ALA A 468 -11.90 14.00 3.73
C ALA A 468 -11.16 15.28 4.14
N LYS A 469 -9.84 15.27 4.12
CA LYS A 469 -8.98 16.42 4.43
C LYS A 469 -9.22 17.63 3.49
N GLU A 470 -9.65 17.38 2.27
CA GLU A 470 -9.93 18.44 1.29
C GLU A 470 -11.36 19.01 1.39
N GLN A 471 -12.21 18.48 2.29
CA GLN A 471 -13.58 18.95 2.45
C GLN A 471 -13.67 20.08 3.50
N GLU A 472 -14.36 21.18 3.17
CA GLU A 472 -14.43 22.39 4.00
C GLU A 472 -15.05 22.16 5.39
N ASN A 473 -15.97 21.18 5.51
CA ASN A 473 -16.67 20.86 6.75
C ASN A 473 -16.04 19.70 7.53
N THR A 474 -14.82 19.31 7.19
CA THR A 474 -14.15 18.15 7.78
C THR A 474 -12.80 18.54 8.39
N LEU A 475 -12.50 17.96 9.55
CA LEU A 475 -11.25 18.11 10.26
C LEU A 475 -10.67 16.73 10.61
N LEU A 476 -9.43 16.48 10.21
CA LEU A 476 -8.70 15.27 10.57
C LEU A 476 -7.97 15.48 11.90
N ILE A 477 -8.18 14.57 12.85
CA ILE A 477 -7.57 14.62 14.19
C ILE A 477 -6.90 13.28 14.49
N GLY A 478 -5.71 13.30 15.05
CA GLY A 478 -5.01 12.08 15.43
C GLY A 478 -3.54 12.08 15.03
N SER A 479 -3.06 10.96 14.52
CA SER A 479 -1.70 10.84 13.99
C SER A 479 -1.72 10.54 12.49
N ASN A 480 -0.54 10.61 11.86
CA ASN A 480 -0.42 10.22 10.46
C ASN A 480 -0.99 8.82 10.22
N THR A 481 -1.66 8.67 9.10
CA THR A 481 -2.07 7.36 8.62
C THR A 481 -0.86 6.51 8.23
N MET A 482 -1.09 5.24 7.95
CA MET A 482 -0.06 4.34 7.42
C MET A 482 0.22 4.58 5.94
N GLY A 483 -0.69 5.26 5.23
CA GLY A 483 -0.54 5.55 3.82
C GLY A 483 -1.10 4.48 2.89
N GLU A 484 -0.55 4.45 1.67
CA GLU A 484 -0.89 3.51 0.60
C GLU A 484 -2.36 3.60 0.11
N GLY A 485 -3.02 4.76 0.32
CA GLY A 485 -4.37 5.05 -0.13
C GLY A 485 -4.49 5.38 -1.61
N ILE A 486 -3.40 5.37 -2.33
CA ILE A 486 -3.38 5.61 -3.77
C ILE A 486 -3.52 4.27 -4.47
N PHE A 487 -4.43 4.22 -5.46
CA PHE A 487 -4.79 3.02 -6.20
C PHE A 487 -3.59 2.15 -6.52
N PRO A 488 -3.41 1.02 -5.89
CA PRO A 488 -2.34 0.12 -6.25
C PRO A 488 -2.77 -0.69 -7.46
N ASN A 489 -2.23 -0.38 -8.61
CA ASN A 489 -2.10 -1.41 -9.63
C ASN A 489 -1.01 -2.36 -9.15
N TYR A 490 -1.38 -3.50 -8.61
CA TYR A 490 -0.40 -4.51 -8.22
C TYR A 490 0.26 -5.12 -9.45
N TYR A 491 1.56 -5.31 -9.35
CA TYR A 491 2.28 -6.25 -10.22
C TYR A 491 2.39 -7.59 -9.48
N MET A 492 1.98 -8.65 -10.14
CA MET A 492 2.02 -9.99 -9.60
C MET A 492 2.83 -10.90 -10.53
N ASP A 493 3.71 -11.70 -9.95
CA ASP A 493 4.51 -12.66 -10.71
C ASP A 493 4.84 -13.89 -9.84
N ILE A 494 5.48 -14.88 -10.44
CA ILE A 494 5.80 -16.16 -9.82
C ILE A 494 7.29 -16.45 -9.93
N LEU A 495 7.89 -16.90 -8.84
CA LEU A 495 9.30 -17.27 -8.83
C LEU A 495 9.57 -18.51 -9.71
N PRO A 496 10.68 -18.52 -10.45
CA PRO A 496 10.89 -19.53 -11.50
C PRO A 496 11.04 -20.97 -10.97
N ASN A 497 11.64 -21.19 -9.82
CA ASN A 497 11.91 -22.52 -9.28
C ASN A 497 10.90 -22.93 -8.20
N SER A 498 10.77 -22.14 -7.14
CA SER A 498 9.86 -22.43 -6.02
C SER A 498 8.38 -22.28 -6.38
N LYS A 499 8.07 -21.53 -7.42
CA LYS A 499 6.69 -21.16 -7.78
C LYS A 499 5.97 -20.37 -6.68
N ILE A 500 6.69 -19.73 -5.76
CA ILE A 500 6.11 -18.78 -4.82
C ILE A 500 5.60 -17.57 -5.60
N VAL A 501 4.37 -17.19 -5.33
CA VAL A 501 3.75 -16.00 -5.90
C VAL A 501 4.10 -14.79 -5.04
N TYR A 502 4.43 -13.68 -5.68
CA TYR A 502 4.68 -12.41 -5.02
C TYR A 502 3.94 -11.28 -5.71
N LEU A 503 3.66 -10.24 -4.95
CA LEU A 503 3.09 -9.00 -5.48
C LEU A 503 3.82 -7.78 -4.92
N PHE A 504 3.79 -6.69 -5.69
CA PHE A 504 4.27 -5.38 -5.27
C PHE A 504 3.52 -4.26 -5.98
N ILE A 505 3.62 -3.05 -5.43
CA ILE A 505 3.09 -1.85 -6.06
C ILE A 505 4.13 -1.29 -7.04
N PRO A 506 3.85 -1.24 -8.36
CA PRO A 506 4.78 -0.74 -9.36
C PRO A 506 4.79 0.79 -9.47
N SER A 507 4.07 1.48 -8.62
CA SER A 507 3.93 2.94 -8.63
C SER A 507 4.37 3.54 -7.29
N TYR A 508 4.65 4.83 -7.32
CA TYR A 508 4.98 5.67 -6.19
C TYR A 508 4.04 6.86 -6.21
N ALA A 509 3.58 7.30 -5.07
CA ALA A 509 2.71 8.45 -4.98
C ALA A 509 3.16 9.39 -3.86
N GLU A 510 2.97 10.68 -4.11
CA GLU A 510 3.26 11.72 -3.14
C GLU A 510 1.95 12.19 -2.49
N ASN A 511 1.98 12.40 -1.17
CA ASN A 511 0.89 13.05 -0.45
C ASN A 511 0.83 14.56 -0.79
N ALA A 512 -0.13 15.28 -0.22
CA ALA A 512 -0.31 16.72 -0.46
C ALA A 512 0.94 17.56 -0.12
N ASP A 513 1.79 17.07 0.79
CA ASP A 513 3.04 17.72 1.21
C ASP A 513 4.23 17.38 0.30
N GLY A 514 4.02 16.59 -0.77
CA GLY A 514 5.05 16.13 -1.69
C GLY A 514 5.95 15.03 -1.11
N MET A 515 5.48 14.36 -0.05
CA MET A 515 6.18 13.25 0.60
C MET A 515 5.64 11.91 0.10
N ASP A 516 6.45 10.86 0.20
CA ASP A 516 6.02 9.50 -0.13
C ASP A 516 4.86 9.05 0.75
N ASN A 517 3.69 8.84 0.15
CA ASN A 517 2.49 8.44 0.89
C ASN A 517 2.65 7.06 1.56
N ALA A 518 3.37 6.10 0.94
CA ALA A 518 3.62 4.79 1.54
C ALA A 518 4.53 4.85 2.78
N VAL A 519 5.31 5.92 2.92
CA VAL A 519 6.24 6.12 4.05
C VAL A 519 5.65 7.03 5.12
N TYR A 520 5.03 8.13 4.71
CA TYR A 520 4.60 9.21 5.62
C TYR A 520 3.09 9.26 5.85
N GLY A 521 2.30 8.60 5.00
CA GLY A 521 0.84 8.61 5.09
C GLY A 521 0.21 9.98 4.86
N THR A 522 -1.05 10.11 5.25
CA THR A 522 -1.81 11.37 5.29
C THR A 522 -1.68 11.98 6.69
N ALA A 523 -1.16 13.20 6.77
CA ALA A 523 -1.03 13.91 8.04
C ALA A 523 -2.39 14.48 8.49
N PRO A 524 -2.74 14.43 9.81
CA PRO A 524 -3.93 15.07 10.33
C PRO A 524 -3.81 16.61 10.30
N ASP A 525 -4.95 17.31 10.45
CA ASP A 525 -4.98 18.75 10.63
C ASP A 525 -4.61 19.14 12.07
N ILE A 526 -5.04 18.31 13.03
CA ILE A 526 -4.69 18.43 14.44
C ILE A 526 -4.02 17.15 14.88
N TYR A 527 -2.75 17.27 15.25
CA TYR A 527 -1.99 16.12 15.75
C TYR A 527 -2.35 15.84 17.21
N SER A 528 -2.89 14.65 17.46
CA SER A 528 -3.13 14.09 18.77
C SER A 528 -2.90 12.58 18.73
N GLU A 529 -2.15 12.04 19.68
CA GLU A 529 -1.91 10.61 19.82
C GLU A 529 -2.05 10.14 21.26
N LEU A 530 -2.18 8.83 21.45
CA LEU A 530 -2.30 8.22 22.75
C LEU A 530 -1.11 8.61 23.65
N SER A 531 -1.39 9.27 24.76
CA SER A 531 -0.39 9.62 25.75
C SER A 531 0.01 8.41 26.61
N VAL A 532 1.14 8.49 27.31
CA VAL A 532 1.58 7.44 28.23
C VAL A 532 0.54 7.23 29.34
N GLU A 533 0.05 8.33 29.92
CA GLU A 533 -0.93 8.31 31.00
C GLU A 533 -2.22 7.65 30.55
N ASN A 534 -2.70 7.98 29.38
CA ASN A 534 -3.93 7.44 28.81
C ASN A 534 -3.79 5.96 28.40
N TYR A 535 -2.59 5.56 27.92
CA TYR A 535 -2.30 4.15 27.68
C TYR A 535 -2.35 3.33 29.00
N ILE A 536 -1.83 3.86 30.10
CA ILE A 536 -1.89 3.21 31.43
C ILE A 536 -3.37 3.03 31.86
N LEU A 537 -4.19 4.07 31.72
CA LEU A 537 -5.62 4.00 32.02
C LEU A 537 -6.35 2.93 31.18
N GLN A 538 -5.99 2.79 29.90
CA GLN A 538 -6.52 1.72 29.06
C GLN A 538 -6.15 0.33 29.61
N GLN A 539 -4.90 0.12 30.01
CA GLN A 539 -4.45 -1.15 30.56
C GLN A 539 -5.17 -1.49 31.88
N GLU A 540 -5.40 -0.50 32.74
CA GLU A 540 -6.16 -0.67 34.00
C GLU A 540 -7.61 -1.09 33.74
N LEU A 541 -8.27 -0.56 32.71
CA LEU A 541 -9.61 -0.97 32.31
C LEU A 541 -9.63 -2.44 31.85
N ILE A 542 -8.65 -2.85 31.03
CA ILE A 542 -8.52 -4.25 30.60
C ILE A 542 -8.34 -5.18 31.81
N GLU A 543 -7.47 -4.82 32.75
CA GLU A 543 -7.22 -5.60 33.98
C GLU A 543 -8.45 -5.72 34.86
N SER A 544 -9.30 -4.69 34.90
CA SER A 544 -10.57 -4.73 35.63
C SER A 544 -11.64 -5.61 34.98
N GLY A 545 -11.38 -6.10 33.75
CA GLY A 545 -12.32 -6.88 32.95
C GLY A 545 -13.37 -6.03 32.22
N GLU A 546 -13.18 -4.71 32.16
CA GLU A 546 -14.02 -3.82 31.37
C GLU A 546 -13.55 -3.81 29.91
N ASP A 547 -14.49 -3.69 28.97
CA ASP A 547 -14.16 -3.47 27.57
C ASP A 547 -13.70 -2.02 27.37
N PRO A 548 -12.42 -1.75 27.08
CA PRO A 548 -11.92 -0.38 26.96
C PRO A 548 -12.43 0.32 25.70
N TYR A 549 -13.01 -0.41 24.74
CA TYR A 549 -13.38 0.09 23.42
C TYR A 549 -14.83 0.53 23.30
N THR A 550 -15.66 0.39 24.36
CA THR A 550 -16.97 1.05 24.39
C THR A 550 -16.79 2.57 24.38
N TYR A 551 -17.75 3.29 23.82
CA TYR A 551 -17.69 4.76 23.76
C TYR A 551 -17.49 5.38 25.15
N GLU A 552 -18.25 4.93 26.16
CA GLU A 552 -18.19 5.41 27.53
C GLU A 552 -16.80 5.16 28.16
N ASN A 553 -16.19 4.01 27.89
CA ASN A 553 -14.87 3.70 28.42
C ASN A 553 -13.76 4.44 27.65
N ARG A 554 -13.91 4.63 26.32
CA ARG A 554 -12.98 5.46 25.55
C ARG A 554 -12.90 6.89 26.09
N LEU A 555 -14.00 7.48 26.53
CA LEU A 555 -14.00 8.80 27.18
C LEU A 555 -13.24 8.86 28.51
N LYS A 556 -12.76 7.73 29.05
CA LYS A 556 -11.91 7.70 30.26
C LYS A 556 -10.42 7.73 29.92
N TRP A 557 -10.02 7.20 28.77
CA TRP A 557 -8.61 7.03 28.44
C TRP A 557 -8.21 7.52 27.03
N ASP A 558 -9.12 7.62 26.09
CA ASP A 558 -8.81 7.97 24.70
C ASP A 558 -8.73 9.49 24.55
N ASN A 559 -7.55 10.05 24.80
CA ASN A 559 -7.38 11.51 24.77
C ASN A 559 -7.70 12.10 23.38
N VAL A 560 -7.50 11.36 22.28
CA VAL A 560 -7.87 11.85 20.94
C VAL A 560 -9.36 12.05 20.81
N LEU A 561 -10.17 11.10 21.28
CA LEU A 561 -11.62 11.22 21.31
C LEU A 561 -12.09 12.28 22.31
N ILE A 562 -11.49 12.33 23.51
CA ILE A 562 -11.81 13.32 24.56
C ILE A 562 -11.58 14.74 24.01
N GLU A 563 -10.41 15.04 23.46
CA GLU A 563 -10.06 16.33 22.87
C GLU A 563 -11.02 16.70 21.73
N THR A 564 -11.44 15.74 20.91
CA THR A 564 -12.42 15.97 19.83
C THR A 564 -13.79 16.34 20.38
N VAL A 565 -14.28 15.66 21.42
CA VAL A 565 -15.56 15.98 22.06
C VAL A 565 -15.51 17.37 22.72
N GLU A 566 -14.42 17.70 23.43
CA GLU A 566 -14.20 19.01 24.04
C GLU A 566 -14.20 20.14 23.00
N MET A 567 -13.61 19.91 21.81
CA MET A 567 -13.65 20.86 20.69
C MET A 567 -15.09 21.10 20.22
N ILE A 568 -15.86 20.03 20.01
CA ILE A 568 -17.27 20.12 19.60
C ILE A 568 -18.10 20.91 20.62
N GLU A 569 -17.89 20.68 21.91
CA GLU A 569 -18.57 21.40 22.99
C GLU A 569 -18.19 22.89 23.00
N ALA A 570 -16.91 23.22 22.73
CA ALA A 570 -16.44 24.59 22.68
C ALA A 570 -17.03 25.38 21.48
N GLU A 571 -17.25 24.71 20.34
CA GLU A 571 -17.87 25.34 19.16
C GLU A 571 -19.37 25.68 19.36
N LYS A 572 -20.04 25.01 20.29
CA LYS A 572 -21.47 25.30 20.62
C LYS A 572 -21.65 26.49 21.53
N GLN A 573 -20.58 26.98 22.17
CA GLN A 573 -20.62 28.16 23.10
C GLN A 573 -20.34 29.47 22.37
#